data_8ee4c3131e5b5cad05c830beda12c33f
#
_entry.id   8ee4c3131e5b5cad05c830beda12c33f
#
_cell.length_a   1.000
_cell.length_b   1.000
_cell.length_c   1.000
_cell.angle_alpha   90.00
_cell.angle_beta   90.00
_cell.angle_gamma   90.00
#
_symmetry.space_group_name_H-M   'P 1'
#
loop_
_entity.id
_entity.type
_entity.pdbx_description
1 polymer ?
#
loop_
_entity_poly.entity_id
_entity_poly.type
_entity_poly.pdbx_seq_one_letter_code
_entity_poly.pdbx_strand_id
1 'polypeptide(L)'
;GSEMCIRDSACTMAELKACTQAGATCGGCVPLATQVMKAEMARRGMAVNNHVCEHFPHSRQELYHLVRVGGIKTFDELLHRHGKGLGCDVCKPLAASILASCWNEFVLQPQLASLQDSNDYYLGNIQKDGSYSVVPRMPGGEVTPDGLIAVGQVAKKYGLYTKLTGGARVDLFGARVEQLPLIWEELIAAGFESGHAYGKSLRTVKSCVGSTWCRYGVDDSVGLAVQLENRYKGLRAPHKIKFGVSGCTRECAEAQGKDVGVIATDKGWNLYVCGNGGMKPRHAELIASDLSKDRLLQLIDRFLMFYVRTADRLQRTSTWRENLEGGLDYLKDVVVNDSLGLGAELEAQMQHVVDTYQCEWKTAVTTPEVRQRFRSFINSDQPDEHIVFVQERGQIRPARSEERSEALV
;
A
#
# COMPACT_ATOMS: atom_id res chain seq x y z
N GLY A 1 4.01 18.68 31.01
CA GLY A 1 4.30 17.43 31.71
C GLY A 1 5.51 16.71 31.17
N SER A 2 5.58 16.45 29.86
CA SER A 2 6.71 15.71 29.25
C SER A 2 8.05 16.43 29.40
N GLU A 3 8.10 17.74 29.20
CA GLU A 3 9.33 18.54 29.38
C GLU A 3 9.82 18.52 30.82
N MET A 4 8.93 18.57 31.82
CA MET A 4 9.31 18.47 33.22
C MET A 4 9.89 17.10 33.56
N CYS A 5 9.26 16.01 33.11
CA CYS A 5 9.79 14.67 33.40
C CYS A 5 11.14 14.41 32.72
N ILE A 6 11.34 14.91 31.49
CA ILE A 6 12.63 14.84 30.82
C ILE A 6 13.65 15.70 31.54
N ARG A 7 13.24 16.89 31.99
CA ARG A 7 14.10 17.78 32.79
C ARG A 7 14.50 17.16 34.13
N ASP A 8 13.67 16.35 34.75
CA ASP A 8 13.91 15.82 36.06
C ASP A 8 14.70 14.48 36.04
N SER A 9 14.54 13.60 35.06
CA SER A 9 15.34 12.37 34.97
C SER A 9 15.05 11.42 33.82
N ALA A 10 13.96 11.58 33.08
CA ALA A 10 13.60 10.62 32.02
C ALA A 10 14.55 10.74 30.83
N CYS A 11 15.39 9.73 30.62
CA CYS A 11 16.37 9.64 29.52
C CYS A 11 15.97 8.63 28.46
N THR A 12 14.90 7.88 28.68
CA THR A 12 14.38 6.88 27.76
C THR A 12 12.87 7.09 27.49
N MET A 13 12.39 6.61 26.37
CA MET A 13 10.94 6.65 26.08
C MET A 13 10.13 5.81 27.06
N ALA A 14 10.69 4.75 27.62
CA ALA A 14 10.04 3.94 28.65
C ALA A 14 9.82 4.75 29.95
N GLU A 15 10.83 5.44 30.41
CA GLU A 15 10.75 6.34 31.58
C GLU A 15 9.78 7.50 31.31
N LEU A 16 9.85 8.11 30.12
CA LEU A 16 8.93 9.18 29.73
C LEU A 16 7.46 8.71 29.69
N LYS A 17 7.21 7.51 29.20
CA LYS A 17 5.87 6.89 29.22
C LYS A 17 5.39 6.63 30.65
N ALA A 18 6.26 6.12 31.50
CA ALA A 18 5.95 5.89 32.94
C ALA A 18 5.56 7.17 33.67
N CYS A 19 6.25 8.27 33.39
CA CYS A 19 5.96 9.57 34.01
C CYS A 19 4.71 10.26 33.49
N THR A 20 4.44 10.16 32.14
CA THR A 20 3.48 11.04 31.46
C THR A 20 2.36 10.30 30.76
N GLN A 21 2.45 8.97 30.66
CA GLN A 21 1.61 8.11 29.83
C GLN A 21 1.60 8.51 28.34
N ALA A 22 2.52 9.36 27.89
CA ALA A 22 2.65 9.75 26.49
C ALA A 22 2.95 8.51 25.61
N GLY A 23 2.09 8.24 24.64
CA GLY A 23 2.21 7.07 23.76
C GLY A 23 1.76 5.74 24.38
N ALA A 24 1.11 5.76 25.55
CA ALA A 24 0.63 4.55 26.21
C ALA A 24 -0.66 3.97 25.55
N THR A 25 -1.39 4.77 24.77
CA THR A 25 -2.63 4.33 24.10
C THR A 25 -2.40 4.08 22.61
N CYS A 26 -2.66 5.06 21.74
CA CYS A 26 -2.56 4.90 20.27
C CYS A 26 -1.15 5.01 19.70
N GLY A 27 -0.18 5.46 20.51
CA GLY A 27 1.21 5.64 20.09
C GLY A 27 1.47 6.78 19.10
N GLY A 28 0.46 7.48 18.63
CA GLY A 28 0.60 8.54 17.60
C GLY A 28 1.47 9.72 18.02
N CYS A 29 1.61 9.99 19.34
CA CYS A 29 2.48 11.03 19.87
C CYS A 29 3.93 10.58 20.12
N VAL A 30 4.25 9.29 20.00
CA VAL A 30 5.60 8.76 20.27
C VAL A 30 6.70 9.43 19.44
N PRO A 31 6.53 9.66 18.12
CA PRO A 31 7.54 10.34 17.32
C PRO A 31 7.84 11.76 17.83
N LEU A 32 6.80 12.52 18.14
CA LEU A 32 6.94 13.88 18.67
C LEU A 32 7.58 13.87 20.08
N ALA A 33 7.11 13.00 20.97
CA ALA A 33 7.66 12.85 22.31
C ALA A 33 9.15 12.46 22.27
N THR A 34 9.53 11.58 21.34
CA THR A 34 10.94 11.19 21.12
C THR A 34 11.77 12.39 20.63
N GLN A 35 11.24 13.20 19.73
CA GLN A 35 11.94 14.41 19.27
C GLN A 35 12.16 15.42 20.38
N VAL A 36 11.13 15.69 21.18
CA VAL A 36 11.21 16.58 22.35
C VAL A 36 12.23 16.06 23.36
N MET A 37 12.19 14.76 23.67
CA MET A 37 13.16 14.13 24.57
C MET A 37 14.60 14.28 24.08
N LYS A 38 14.86 13.97 22.81
CA LYS A 38 16.19 14.09 22.19
C LYS A 38 16.67 15.55 22.16
N ALA A 39 15.78 16.48 21.84
CA ALA A 39 16.12 17.91 21.85
C ALA A 39 16.51 18.40 23.24
N GLU A 40 15.78 17.99 24.30
CA GLU A 40 16.09 18.35 25.66
C GLU A 40 17.38 17.67 26.17
N MET A 41 17.61 16.41 25.82
CA MET A 41 18.88 15.72 26.10
C MET A 41 20.06 16.46 25.46
N ALA A 42 19.95 16.86 24.21
CA ALA A 42 20.97 17.62 23.49
C ALA A 42 21.22 19.00 24.19
N ARG A 43 20.14 19.70 24.57
CA ARG A 43 20.24 20.98 25.31
C ARG A 43 21.02 20.85 26.62
N ARG A 44 20.99 19.67 27.24
CA ARG A 44 21.74 19.35 28.48
C ARG A 44 23.16 18.85 28.23
N GLY A 45 23.60 18.80 26.96
CA GLY A 45 24.92 18.25 26.63
C GLY A 45 25.00 16.72 26.75
N MET A 46 23.85 16.03 26.86
CA MET A 46 23.82 14.57 26.88
C MET A 46 23.97 14.03 25.44
N ALA A 47 24.72 12.94 25.29
CA ALA A 47 24.88 12.30 23.99
C ALA A 47 23.55 11.73 23.51
N VAL A 48 23.09 12.18 22.34
CA VAL A 48 21.89 11.67 21.69
C VAL A 48 22.29 10.70 20.58
N ASN A 49 21.99 9.42 20.77
CA ASN A 49 22.22 8.42 19.75
C ASN A 49 21.03 8.39 18.78
N ASN A 50 21.28 8.75 17.52
CA ASN A 50 20.32 8.69 16.41
C ASN A 50 20.62 7.55 15.42
N HIS A 51 21.55 6.66 15.76
CA HIS A 51 21.89 5.53 14.91
C HIS A 51 20.69 4.62 14.67
N VAL A 52 20.59 4.08 13.46
CA VAL A 52 19.52 3.15 13.09
C VAL A 52 19.62 1.86 13.91
N CYS A 53 20.83 1.31 13.99
CA CYS A 53 21.15 0.09 14.75
C CYS A 53 22.67 -0.02 14.92
N GLU A 54 23.12 -1.13 15.51
CA GLU A 54 24.54 -1.42 15.65
C GLU A 54 25.34 -1.57 14.34
N HIS A 55 24.64 -1.92 13.23
CA HIS A 55 25.25 -2.11 11.92
C HIS A 55 25.50 -0.80 11.18
N PHE A 56 24.74 0.25 11.48
CA PHE A 56 24.90 1.56 10.87
C PHE A 56 25.02 2.66 11.91
N PRO A 57 26.21 3.26 12.08
CA PRO A 57 26.42 4.39 12.98
C PRO A 57 25.90 5.71 12.36
N HIS A 58 24.73 5.63 11.75
CA HIS A 58 24.08 6.71 11.02
C HIS A 58 22.58 6.76 11.36
N SER A 59 22.03 7.95 11.34
CA SER A 59 20.58 8.17 11.37
C SER A 59 19.95 7.82 10.02
N ARG A 60 18.62 7.68 9.99
CA ARG A 60 17.88 7.47 8.73
C ARG A 60 18.14 8.59 7.72
N GLN A 61 18.22 9.84 8.17
CA GLN A 61 18.48 11.00 7.30
C GLN A 61 19.90 10.93 6.70
N GLU A 62 20.88 10.60 7.50
CA GLU A 62 22.26 10.46 7.03
C GLU A 62 22.38 9.32 6.02
N LEU A 63 21.77 8.17 6.28
CA LEU A 63 21.71 7.07 5.31
C LEU A 63 21.04 7.47 3.99
N TYR A 64 19.94 8.24 4.06
CA TYR A 64 19.29 8.77 2.86
C TYR A 64 20.26 9.69 2.07
N HIS A 65 20.99 10.57 2.73
CA HIS A 65 21.97 11.46 2.09
C HIS A 65 23.13 10.66 1.49
N LEU A 66 23.67 9.68 2.21
CA LEU A 66 24.75 8.82 1.72
C LEU A 66 24.33 8.04 0.47
N VAL A 67 23.14 7.48 0.48
CA VAL A 67 22.55 6.78 -0.68
C VAL A 67 22.38 7.74 -1.85
N ARG A 68 21.85 8.92 -1.60
CA ARG A 68 21.52 9.90 -2.62
C ARG A 68 22.78 10.49 -3.27
N VAL A 69 23.74 10.92 -2.47
CA VAL A 69 25.00 11.54 -2.93
C VAL A 69 25.96 10.50 -3.50
N GLY A 70 26.07 9.34 -2.84
CA GLY A 70 26.95 8.26 -3.26
C GLY A 70 26.45 7.44 -4.44
N GLY A 71 25.20 7.69 -4.91
CA GLY A 71 24.60 6.91 -5.98
C GLY A 71 24.41 5.44 -5.65
N ILE A 72 24.35 5.10 -4.35
CA ILE A 72 24.31 3.72 -3.85
C ILE A 72 22.98 3.09 -4.22
N LYS A 73 23.03 1.92 -4.85
CA LYS A 73 21.83 1.28 -5.41
C LYS A 73 21.44 -0.03 -4.72
N THR A 74 22.34 -0.64 -3.96
CA THR A 74 22.09 -1.92 -3.29
C THR A 74 22.33 -1.82 -1.79
N PHE A 75 21.70 -2.73 -1.03
CA PHE A 75 21.94 -2.86 0.40
C PHE A 75 23.37 -3.26 0.71
N ASP A 76 23.93 -4.19 -0.05
CA ASP A 76 25.29 -4.69 0.15
C ASP A 76 26.33 -3.58 -0.06
N GLU A 77 26.14 -2.74 -1.08
CA GLU A 77 26.99 -1.57 -1.31
C GLU A 77 26.88 -0.55 -0.17
N LEU A 78 25.66 -0.30 0.34
CA LEU A 78 25.43 0.59 1.46
C LEU A 78 26.10 0.05 2.75
N LEU A 79 25.93 -1.24 3.00
CA LEU A 79 26.51 -1.91 4.16
C LEU A 79 28.06 -1.92 4.07
N HIS A 80 28.62 -2.24 2.92
CA HIS A 80 30.06 -2.28 2.70
C HIS A 80 30.72 -0.90 2.89
N ARG A 81 30.09 0.16 2.39
CA ARG A 81 30.64 1.52 2.45
C ARG A 81 30.46 2.21 3.78
N HIS A 82 29.31 2.01 4.44
CA HIS A 82 28.86 2.83 5.56
C HIS A 82 28.36 2.03 6.77
N GLY A 83 28.41 0.71 6.70
CA GLY A 83 27.96 -0.17 7.75
C GLY A 83 29.00 -1.19 8.18
N LYS A 84 28.54 -2.17 8.96
CA LYS A 84 29.34 -3.32 9.40
C LYS A 84 28.46 -4.56 9.58
N GLY A 85 29.08 -5.74 9.55
CA GLY A 85 28.39 -7.02 9.77
C GLY A 85 27.50 -7.40 8.57
N LEU A 86 26.38 -8.08 8.83
CA LEU A 86 25.47 -8.64 7.81
C LEU A 86 24.11 -7.91 7.75
N GLY A 87 23.89 -6.90 8.61
CA GLY A 87 22.62 -6.24 8.75
C GLY A 87 21.61 -7.02 9.62
N CYS A 88 20.51 -6.37 9.99
CA CYS A 88 19.46 -6.92 10.85
C CYS A 88 18.06 -6.52 10.37
N ASP A 89 17.03 -7.00 11.07
CA ASP A 89 15.62 -6.73 10.74
C ASP A 89 15.21 -5.26 10.89
N VAL A 90 16.07 -4.41 11.49
CA VAL A 90 15.86 -2.96 11.55
C VAL A 90 16.45 -2.26 10.32
N CYS A 91 17.73 -2.50 10.01
CA CYS A 91 18.40 -1.76 8.94
C CYS A 91 18.04 -2.25 7.53
N LYS A 92 17.76 -3.55 7.33
CA LYS A 92 17.39 -4.08 6.01
C LYS A 92 16.09 -3.44 5.48
N PRO A 93 14.95 -3.45 6.21
CA PRO A 93 13.74 -2.79 5.75
C PRO A 93 13.90 -1.27 5.62
N LEU A 94 14.67 -0.64 6.52
CA LEU A 94 14.94 0.79 6.45
C LEU A 94 15.72 1.15 5.18
N ALA A 95 16.81 0.43 4.90
CA ALA A 95 17.60 0.63 3.68
C ALA A 95 16.78 0.36 2.42
N ALA A 96 15.95 -0.71 2.44
CA ALA A 96 15.02 -0.99 1.36
C ALA A 96 14.06 0.19 1.10
N SER A 97 13.49 0.78 2.16
CA SER A 97 12.64 1.97 2.06
C SER A 97 13.40 3.17 1.49
N ILE A 98 14.65 3.40 1.90
CA ILE A 98 15.49 4.48 1.40
C ILE A 98 15.82 4.26 -0.09
N LEU A 99 16.30 3.06 -0.45
CA LEU A 99 16.64 2.71 -1.83
C LEU A 99 15.44 2.81 -2.76
N ALA A 100 14.28 2.29 -2.32
CA ALA A 100 13.02 2.44 -3.03
C ALA A 100 12.58 3.91 -3.16
N SER A 101 12.89 4.75 -2.17
CA SER A 101 12.67 6.20 -2.24
C SER A 101 13.65 6.90 -3.16
N CYS A 102 14.86 6.39 -3.35
CA CYS A 102 15.88 6.99 -4.19
C CYS A 102 15.89 6.47 -5.63
N TRP A 103 15.46 5.25 -5.89
CA TRP A 103 15.64 4.59 -7.19
C TRP A 103 14.39 3.78 -7.59
N ASN A 104 13.45 4.40 -8.34
CA ASN A 104 12.18 3.75 -8.72
C ASN A 104 12.38 2.50 -9.58
N GLU A 105 13.27 2.58 -10.54
CA GLU A 105 13.61 1.47 -11.43
C GLU A 105 14.13 0.24 -10.67
N PHE A 106 14.72 0.44 -9.50
CA PHE A 106 15.22 -0.63 -8.63
C PHE A 106 14.13 -1.41 -7.91
N VAL A 107 13.01 -0.75 -7.55
CA VAL A 107 11.91 -1.41 -6.81
C VAL A 107 11.25 -2.49 -7.66
N LEU A 108 11.29 -2.33 -8.98
CA LEU A 108 10.62 -3.19 -9.94
C LEU A 108 11.48 -4.36 -10.44
N GLN A 109 12.78 -4.38 -10.11
CA GLN A 109 13.67 -5.45 -10.54
C GLN A 109 13.50 -6.69 -9.65
N PRO A 110 13.26 -7.90 -10.22
CA PRO A 110 13.01 -9.12 -9.44
C PRO A 110 14.11 -9.45 -8.43
N GLN A 111 15.38 -9.22 -8.79
CA GLN A 111 16.52 -9.48 -7.91
C GLN A 111 16.59 -8.56 -6.68
N LEU A 112 15.84 -7.46 -6.69
CA LEU A 112 15.76 -6.52 -5.57
C LEU A 112 14.50 -6.69 -4.71
N ALA A 113 13.71 -7.73 -4.96
CA ALA A 113 12.49 -8.02 -4.20
C ALA A 113 12.75 -8.15 -2.69
N SER A 114 13.92 -8.69 -2.29
CA SER A 114 14.32 -8.82 -0.88
C SER A 114 14.62 -7.48 -0.19
N LEU A 115 14.80 -6.40 -0.94
CA LEU A 115 15.04 -5.04 -0.43
C LEU A 115 13.77 -4.19 -0.40
N GLN A 116 12.65 -4.75 -0.80
CA GLN A 116 11.38 -4.05 -0.74
C GLN A 116 10.88 -3.93 0.71
N ASP A 117 9.96 -3.01 0.93
CA ASP A 117 9.18 -2.89 2.15
C ASP A 117 8.65 -4.28 2.59
N SER A 118 8.61 -4.55 3.88
CA SER A 118 8.17 -5.85 4.42
C SER A 118 6.77 -6.25 3.92
N ASN A 119 5.91 -5.30 3.62
CA ASN A 119 4.62 -5.57 3.01
C ASN A 119 4.75 -6.11 1.58
N ASP A 120 5.64 -5.55 0.77
CA ASP A 120 5.93 -6.04 -0.58
C ASP A 120 6.68 -7.38 -0.52
N TYR A 121 7.60 -7.53 0.42
CA TYR A 121 8.38 -8.75 0.61
C TYR A 121 7.50 -9.98 0.93
N TYR A 122 6.54 -9.80 1.84
CA TYR A 122 5.61 -10.86 2.24
C TYR A 122 4.27 -10.83 1.52
N LEU A 123 4.10 -9.98 0.51
CA LEU A 123 2.89 -9.85 -0.30
C LEU A 123 1.60 -9.70 0.53
N GLY A 124 1.71 -9.01 1.66
CA GLY A 124 0.62 -8.78 2.61
C GLY A 124 0.90 -7.59 3.51
N ASN A 125 -0.13 -6.88 3.96
CA ASN A 125 0.04 -5.82 4.95
C ASN A 125 0.32 -6.42 6.32
N ILE A 126 1.48 -6.07 6.88
CA ILE A 126 1.79 -6.37 8.27
C ILE A 126 0.88 -5.53 9.19
N GLN A 127 0.30 -6.19 10.17
CA GLN A 127 -0.52 -5.55 11.20
C GLN A 127 0.35 -5.18 12.39
N LYS A 128 -0.17 -4.37 13.30
CA LYS A 128 0.60 -3.87 14.45
C LYS A 128 1.02 -4.96 15.45
N ASP A 129 0.40 -6.12 15.39
CA ASP A 129 0.71 -7.31 16.20
C ASP A 129 1.70 -8.26 15.54
N GLY A 130 2.14 -7.98 14.30
CA GLY A 130 3.02 -8.83 13.50
C GLY A 130 2.30 -9.81 12.58
N SER A 131 0.99 -9.97 12.70
CA SER A 131 0.20 -10.76 11.74
C SER A 131 0.03 -10.01 10.41
N TYR A 132 -0.54 -10.68 9.42
CA TYR A 132 -0.72 -10.17 8.06
C TYR A 132 -2.18 -10.14 7.65
N SER A 133 -2.52 -9.22 6.74
CA SER A 133 -3.79 -9.25 6.03
C SER A 133 -3.68 -10.03 4.73
N VAL A 134 -4.74 -10.75 4.40
CA VAL A 134 -4.95 -11.38 3.09
C VAL A 134 -6.14 -10.71 2.43
N VAL A 135 -5.95 -10.18 1.24
CA VAL A 135 -6.98 -9.43 0.53
C VAL A 135 -7.15 -10.00 -0.87
N PRO A 136 -8.12 -10.91 -1.08
CA PRO A 136 -8.42 -11.42 -2.41
C PRO A 136 -8.99 -10.31 -3.29
N ARG A 137 -8.67 -10.36 -4.58
CA ARG A 137 -9.19 -9.40 -5.54
C ARG A 137 -10.65 -9.71 -5.85
N MET A 138 -11.47 -8.68 -5.76
CA MET A 138 -12.88 -8.67 -6.13
C MET A 138 -13.09 -7.52 -7.11
N PRO A 139 -12.89 -7.76 -8.43
CA PRO A 139 -12.92 -6.69 -9.43
C PRO A 139 -14.27 -5.97 -9.42
N GLY A 140 -14.22 -4.63 -9.36
CA GLY A 140 -15.43 -3.81 -9.27
C GLY A 140 -16.25 -4.01 -7.99
N GLY A 141 -15.78 -4.82 -7.04
CA GLY A 141 -16.54 -5.24 -5.87
C GLY A 141 -17.52 -6.40 -6.16
N GLU A 142 -17.47 -6.97 -7.37
CA GLU A 142 -18.29 -8.13 -7.72
C GLU A 142 -17.66 -9.42 -7.21
N VAL A 143 -18.49 -10.29 -6.63
CA VAL A 143 -18.08 -11.61 -6.16
C VAL A 143 -19.26 -12.58 -6.27
N THR A 144 -18.98 -13.81 -6.71
CA THR A 144 -19.99 -14.86 -6.80
C THR A 144 -20.35 -15.42 -5.42
N PRO A 145 -21.54 -16.04 -5.26
CA PRO A 145 -21.89 -16.77 -4.03
C PRO A 145 -20.85 -17.82 -3.65
N ASP A 146 -20.34 -18.61 -4.60
CA ASP A 146 -19.31 -19.62 -4.37
C ASP A 146 -18.00 -18.97 -3.92
N GLY A 147 -17.62 -17.82 -4.50
CA GLY A 147 -16.48 -17.03 -4.06
C GLY A 147 -16.60 -16.57 -2.62
N LEU A 148 -17.78 -16.08 -2.21
CA LEU A 148 -18.04 -15.71 -0.80
C LEU A 148 -17.92 -16.91 0.13
N ILE A 149 -18.47 -18.06 -0.27
CA ILE A 149 -18.36 -19.32 0.48
C ILE A 149 -16.90 -19.71 0.64
N ALA A 150 -16.12 -19.69 -0.43
CA ALA A 150 -14.69 -20.03 -0.39
C ALA A 150 -13.90 -19.10 0.55
N VAL A 151 -14.11 -17.78 0.47
CA VAL A 151 -13.48 -16.81 1.37
C VAL A 151 -13.89 -17.06 2.82
N GLY A 152 -15.17 -17.36 3.08
CA GLY A 152 -15.69 -17.68 4.41
C GLY A 152 -15.10 -18.98 4.97
N GLN A 153 -14.96 -20.03 4.14
CA GLN A 153 -14.35 -21.29 4.51
C GLN A 153 -12.87 -21.14 4.86
N VAL A 154 -12.12 -20.41 4.03
CA VAL A 154 -10.71 -20.09 4.27
C VAL A 154 -10.55 -19.31 5.57
N ALA A 155 -11.36 -18.27 5.76
CA ALA A 155 -11.33 -17.48 6.99
C ALA A 155 -11.62 -18.33 8.24
N LYS A 156 -12.60 -19.23 8.16
CA LYS A 156 -12.93 -20.14 9.25
C LYS A 156 -11.81 -21.15 9.52
N LYS A 157 -11.24 -21.75 8.46
CA LYS A 157 -10.18 -22.76 8.57
C LYS A 157 -8.91 -22.21 9.24
N TYR A 158 -8.52 -20.98 8.87
CA TYR A 158 -7.30 -20.35 9.40
C TYR A 158 -7.55 -19.42 10.59
N GLY A 159 -8.79 -19.33 11.08
CA GLY A 159 -9.16 -18.49 12.22
C GLY A 159 -8.98 -16.99 11.97
N LEU A 160 -9.29 -16.50 10.77
CA LEU A 160 -9.06 -15.12 10.38
C LEU A 160 -10.26 -14.22 10.72
N TYR A 161 -9.96 -12.98 11.09
CA TYR A 161 -10.96 -11.92 11.20
C TYR A 161 -11.37 -11.45 9.80
N THR A 162 -12.66 -11.31 9.57
CA THR A 162 -13.22 -10.88 8.27
C THR A 162 -13.84 -9.49 8.37
N LYS A 163 -13.57 -8.63 7.37
CA LYS A 163 -14.18 -7.30 7.31
C LYS A 163 -14.42 -6.85 5.87
N LEU A 164 -15.60 -6.36 5.59
CA LEU A 164 -15.87 -5.53 4.42
C LEU A 164 -15.24 -4.16 4.64
N THR A 165 -14.34 -3.75 3.75
CA THR A 165 -13.63 -2.48 3.86
C THR A 165 -14.14 -1.49 2.83
N GLY A 166 -13.75 -0.22 2.94
CA GLY A 166 -14.09 0.83 1.97
C GLY A 166 -13.55 0.60 0.56
N GLY A 167 -12.78 -0.47 0.35
CA GLY A 167 -12.30 -0.91 -0.96
C GLY A 167 -13.30 -1.79 -1.72
N ALA A 168 -14.54 -1.96 -1.23
CA ALA A 168 -15.57 -2.83 -1.82
C ALA A 168 -15.10 -4.29 -1.98
N ARG A 169 -14.40 -4.83 -0.98
CA ARG A 169 -13.90 -6.20 -0.94
C ARG A 169 -13.83 -6.71 0.49
N VAL A 170 -13.71 -8.02 0.66
CA VAL A 170 -13.48 -8.65 1.96
C VAL A 170 -11.97 -8.69 2.24
N ASP A 171 -11.57 -8.10 3.35
CA ASP A 171 -10.20 -8.19 3.86
C ASP A 171 -10.17 -9.18 5.02
N LEU A 172 -9.21 -10.11 5.01
CA LEU A 172 -8.95 -11.09 6.06
C LEU A 172 -7.74 -10.64 6.88
N PHE A 173 -7.84 -10.71 8.21
CA PHE A 173 -6.77 -10.26 9.11
C PHE A 173 -6.37 -11.36 10.08
N GLY A 174 -5.14 -11.32 10.57
CA GLY A 174 -4.64 -12.24 11.57
C GLY A 174 -3.91 -13.44 10.99
N ALA A 175 -3.60 -13.46 9.69
CA ALA A 175 -2.79 -14.52 9.12
C ALA A 175 -1.35 -14.46 9.64
N ARG A 176 -0.81 -15.59 10.07
CA ARG A 176 0.63 -15.73 10.36
C ARG A 176 1.40 -15.82 9.04
N VAL A 177 2.65 -15.39 9.04
CA VAL A 177 3.45 -15.36 7.80
C VAL A 177 3.55 -16.73 7.14
N GLU A 178 3.71 -17.80 7.92
CA GLU A 178 3.80 -19.18 7.43
C GLU A 178 2.47 -19.72 6.88
N GLN A 179 1.34 -19.11 7.24
CA GLN A 179 0.02 -19.49 6.72
C GLN A 179 -0.25 -18.85 5.34
N LEU A 180 0.44 -17.74 5.01
CA LEU A 180 0.14 -16.99 3.79
C LEU A 180 0.15 -17.84 2.52
N PRO A 181 1.18 -18.65 2.21
CA PRO A 181 1.17 -19.49 1.01
C PRO A 181 0.02 -20.49 0.98
N LEU A 182 -0.32 -21.08 2.13
CA LEU A 182 -1.40 -22.06 2.25
C LEU A 182 -2.77 -21.40 1.99
N ILE A 183 -2.99 -20.23 2.55
CA ILE A 183 -4.21 -19.44 2.35
C ILE A 183 -4.34 -19.06 0.87
N TRP A 184 -3.24 -18.63 0.24
CA TRP A 184 -3.26 -18.23 -1.18
C TRP A 184 -3.50 -19.43 -2.11
N GLU A 185 -2.97 -20.60 -1.82
CA GLU A 185 -3.26 -21.82 -2.59
C GLU A 185 -4.76 -22.10 -2.66
N GLU A 186 -5.45 -22.02 -1.53
CA GLU A 186 -6.90 -22.26 -1.48
C GLU A 186 -7.69 -21.15 -2.18
N LEU A 187 -7.30 -19.89 -1.99
CA LEU A 187 -7.95 -18.77 -2.66
C LEU A 187 -7.72 -18.80 -4.18
N ILE A 188 -6.51 -19.17 -4.64
CA ILE A 188 -6.20 -19.32 -6.07
C ILE A 188 -7.00 -20.48 -6.67
N ALA A 189 -7.13 -21.60 -5.96
CA ALA A 189 -7.96 -22.72 -6.39
C ALA A 189 -9.45 -22.35 -6.53
N ALA A 190 -9.92 -21.39 -5.72
CA ALA A 190 -11.26 -20.80 -5.81
C ALA A 190 -11.36 -19.65 -6.85
N GLY A 191 -10.31 -19.39 -7.64
CA GLY A 191 -10.32 -18.40 -8.71
C GLY A 191 -9.91 -16.98 -8.30
N PHE A 192 -9.43 -16.76 -7.07
CA PHE A 192 -8.98 -15.45 -6.62
C PHE A 192 -7.52 -15.18 -6.98
N GLU A 193 -7.20 -13.90 -7.06
CA GLU A 193 -5.86 -13.37 -7.22
C GLU A 193 -5.53 -12.38 -6.09
N SER A 194 -4.26 -11.97 -6.01
CA SER A 194 -3.84 -10.92 -5.09
C SER A 194 -4.60 -9.60 -5.34
N GLY A 195 -5.18 -9.04 -4.30
CA GLY A 195 -5.77 -7.70 -4.34
C GLY A 195 -4.74 -6.58 -4.20
N HIS A 196 -3.44 -6.88 -4.19
CA HIS A 196 -2.32 -5.91 -4.08
C HIS A 196 -2.50 -4.89 -2.94
N ALA A 197 -3.10 -5.30 -1.82
CA ALA A 197 -3.38 -4.40 -0.70
C ALA A 197 -2.12 -3.92 0.04
N TYR A 198 -0.96 -4.36 -0.36
CA TYR A 198 0.35 -4.11 0.23
C TYR A 198 1.23 -3.15 -0.59
N GLY A 199 1.18 -3.22 -1.93
CA GLY A 199 2.10 -2.47 -2.80
C GLY A 199 1.63 -1.05 -3.17
N LYS A 200 2.48 -0.31 -3.83
CA LYS A 200 2.17 0.95 -4.52
C LYS A 200 1.61 0.63 -5.89
N SER A 201 0.33 0.25 -5.94
CA SER A 201 -0.34 -0.32 -7.11
C SER A 201 -1.81 0.09 -7.16
N LEU A 202 -2.53 -0.38 -8.18
CA LEU A 202 -3.98 -0.29 -8.18
C LEU A 202 -4.56 -1.09 -7.00
N ARG A 203 -5.28 -0.40 -6.11
CA ARG A 203 -5.87 -1.01 -4.91
C ARG A 203 -7.23 -1.62 -5.18
N THR A 204 -8.08 -0.88 -5.86
CA THR A 204 -9.47 -1.26 -6.13
C THR A 204 -10.08 -0.30 -7.13
N VAL A 205 -11.04 -0.79 -7.89
CA VAL A 205 -11.96 0.01 -8.68
C VAL A 205 -13.34 -0.12 -8.03
N LYS A 206 -13.74 0.88 -7.25
CA LYS A 206 -15.06 0.89 -6.60
C LYS A 206 -16.13 1.15 -7.66
N SER A 207 -17.22 0.39 -7.66
CA SER A 207 -18.39 0.64 -8.52
C SER A 207 -19.66 0.83 -7.70
N CYS A 208 -20.68 1.43 -8.30
CA CYS A 208 -22.06 1.26 -7.89
C CYS A 208 -22.67 0.08 -8.66
N VAL A 209 -23.94 -0.25 -8.41
CA VAL A 209 -24.58 -1.42 -9.03
C VAL A 209 -24.98 -1.24 -10.51
N GLY A 210 -24.73 -0.06 -11.09
CA GLY A 210 -24.90 0.21 -12.53
C GLY A 210 -26.34 0.15 -13.06
N SER A 211 -26.45 0.25 -14.38
CA SER A 211 -27.75 0.24 -15.08
C SER A 211 -28.49 -1.09 -14.98
N THR A 212 -27.77 -2.20 -14.75
CA THR A 212 -28.38 -3.52 -14.64
C THR A 212 -29.34 -3.63 -13.44
N TRP A 213 -29.01 -3.02 -12.31
CA TRP A 213 -29.79 -3.15 -11.08
C TRP A 213 -30.41 -1.83 -10.58
N CYS A 214 -29.83 -0.69 -10.97
CA CYS A 214 -30.29 0.60 -10.48
C CYS A 214 -31.19 1.27 -11.51
N ARG A 215 -32.43 1.61 -11.12
CA ARG A 215 -33.38 2.34 -11.98
C ARG A 215 -32.88 3.71 -12.46
N TYR A 216 -31.88 4.27 -11.81
CA TYR A 216 -31.26 5.55 -12.18
C TYR A 216 -29.93 5.37 -12.93
N GLY A 217 -29.47 4.13 -13.07
CA GLY A 217 -28.24 3.81 -13.78
C GLY A 217 -28.37 4.14 -15.27
N VAL A 218 -27.41 4.86 -15.78
CA VAL A 218 -27.35 5.26 -17.21
C VAL A 218 -26.51 4.26 -18.00
N ASP A 219 -25.41 3.77 -17.44
CA ASP A 219 -24.56 2.78 -18.08
C ASP A 219 -24.04 1.73 -17.06
N ASP A 220 -23.42 0.67 -17.58
CA ASP A 220 -22.90 -0.47 -16.83
C ASP A 220 -21.59 -0.12 -16.12
N SER A 221 -21.71 0.41 -14.90
CA SER A 221 -20.56 0.74 -14.06
C SER A 221 -19.85 -0.48 -13.52
N VAL A 222 -20.52 -1.61 -13.31
CA VAL A 222 -19.90 -2.84 -12.80
C VAL A 222 -19.01 -3.46 -13.86
N GLY A 223 -19.51 -3.69 -15.06
CA GLY A 223 -18.73 -4.25 -16.16
C GLY A 223 -17.52 -3.39 -16.50
N LEU A 224 -17.68 -2.06 -16.53
CA LEU A 224 -16.56 -1.15 -16.75
C LEU A 224 -15.54 -1.21 -15.60
N ALA A 225 -15.98 -1.24 -14.34
CA ALA A 225 -15.08 -1.32 -13.19
C ALA A 225 -14.28 -2.63 -13.19
N VAL A 226 -14.92 -3.76 -13.52
CA VAL A 226 -14.26 -5.06 -13.68
C VAL A 226 -13.21 -5.01 -14.79
N GLN A 227 -13.54 -4.41 -15.92
CA GLN A 227 -12.61 -4.24 -17.05
C GLN A 227 -11.39 -3.40 -16.65
N LEU A 228 -11.61 -2.24 -16.00
CA LEU A 228 -10.55 -1.34 -15.55
C LEU A 228 -9.66 -2.02 -14.50
N GLU A 229 -10.24 -2.71 -13.53
CA GLU A 229 -9.45 -3.38 -12.49
C GLU A 229 -8.59 -4.51 -13.06
N ASN A 230 -9.15 -5.30 -13.97
CA ASN A 230 -8.40 -6.36 -14.64
C ASN A 230 -7.29 -5.82 -15.55
N ARG A 231 -7.51 -4.68 -16.22
CA ARG A 231 -6.49 -4.05 -17.05
C ARG A 231 -5.31 -3.53 -16.23
N TYR A 232 -5.56 -2.86 -15.10
CA TYR A 232 -4.51 -2.13 -14.36
C TYR A 232 -3.99 -2.84 -13.11
N LYS A 233 -4.45 -4.06 -12.81
CA LYS A 233 -4.07 -4.80 -11.60
C LYS A 233 -2.56 -5.04 -11.44
N GLY A 234 -1.79 -5.06 -12.54
CA GLY A 234 -0.34 -5.22 -12.52
C GLY A 234 0.45 -3.92 -12.43
N LEU A 235 -0.21 -2.76 -12.50
CA LEU A 235 0.46 -1.47 -12.53
C LEU A 235 1.11 -1.15 -11.18
N ARG A 236 2.43 -0.92 -11.19
CA ARG A 236 3.15 -0.31 -10.08
C ARG A 236 3.28 1.20 -10.30
N ALA A 237 3.06 1.98 -9.25
CA ALA A 237 2.96 3.43 -9.32
C ALA A 237 3.71 4.11 -8.19
N PRO A 238 4.03 5.42 -8.28
CA PRO A 238 4.68 6.18 -7.21
C PRO A 238 3.93 6.13 -5.89
N HIS A 239 2.60 6.04 -5.93
CA HIS A 239 1.73 5.85 -4.76
C HIS A 239 0.58 4.90 -5.11
N LYS A 240 -0.14 4.40 -4.08
CA LYS A 240 -1.37 3.61 -4.29
C LYS A 240 -2.39 4.39 -5.11
N ILE A 241 -3.02 3.73 -6.06
CA ILE A 241 -4.05 4.29 -6.93
C ILE A 241 -5.41 3.68 -6.59
N LYS A 242 -6.43 4.50 -6.60
CA LYS A 242 -7.82 4.11 -6.38
C LYS A 242 -8.71 4.67 -7.48
N PHE A 243 -9.61 3.85 -7.97
CA PHE A 243 -10.61 4.23 -8.95
C PHE A 243 -12.01 4.24 -8.35
N GLY A 244 -12.92 4.94 -9.02
CA GLY A 244 -14.35 4.85 -8.78
C GLY A 244 -15.11 4.99 -10.09
N VAL A 245 -16.11 4.14 -10.30
CA VAL A 245 -16.96 4.14 -11.49
C VAL A 245 -18.42 4.25 -11.05
N SER A 246 -19.04 5.39 -11.34
CA SER A 246 -20.44 5.66 -11.07
C SER A 246 -21.28 5.53 -12.35
N GLY A 247 -22.34 4.73 -12.29
CA GLY A 247 -23.23 4.48 -13.42
C GLY A 247 -24.20 5.64 -13.73
N CYS A 248 -24.11 6.74 -13.02
CA CYS A 248 -24.83 8.00 -13.28
C CYS A 248 -24.26 9.13 -12.41
N THR A 249 -24.73 10.36 -12.62
CA THR A 249 -24.31 11.59 -11.93
C THR A 249 -24.69 11.67 -10.45
N ARG A 250 -25.39 10.66 -9.89
CA ARG A 250 -25.63 10.55 -8.43
C ARG A 250 -24.38 10.15 -7.65
N GLU A 251 -23.37 9.65 -8.34
CA GLU A 251 -22.01 9.53 -7.82
C GLU A 251 -21.86 8.57 -6.62
N CYS A 252 -22.64 7.46 -6.60
CA CYS A 252 -22.67 6.51 -5.48
C CYS A 252 -21.33 5.75 -5.27
N ALA A 253 -20.45 5.69 -6.28
CA ALA A 253 -19.13 5.09 -6.16
C ALA A 253 -18.05 6.05 -5.64
N GLU A 254 -18.40 7.30 -5.34
CA GLU A 254 -17.46 8.36 -4.87
C GLU A 254 -16.28 8.55 -5.84
N ALA A 255 -16.58 8.56 -7.15
CA ALA A 255 -15.58 8.64 -8.20
C ALA A 255 -14.73 9.92 -8.11
N GLN A 256 -15.36 11.05 -7.78
CA GLN A 256 -14.65 12.35 -7.62
C GLN A 256 -13.73 12.41 -6.39
N GLY A 257 -13.78 11.42 -5.50
CA GLY A 257 -12.84 11.29 -4.39
C GLY A 257 -11.67 10.33 -4.67
N LYS A 258 -11.46 9.92 -5.93
CA LYS A 258 -10.46 8.91 -6.32
C LYS A 258 -9.40 9.51 -7.24
N ASP A 259 -8.27 8.78 -7.35
CA ASP A 259 -7.17 9.16 -8.27
C ASP A 259 -7.66 9.17 -9.74
N VAL A 260 -8.55 8.24 -10.07
CA VAL A 260 -9.30 8.21 -11.34
C VAL A 260 -10.77 7.99 -11.03
N GLY A 261 -11.60 8.89 -11.50
CA GLY A 261 -13.05 8.84 -11.36
C GLY A 261 -13.74 8.78 -12.72
N VAL A 262 -14.71 7.89 -12.86
CA VAL A 262 -15.48 7.72 -14.09
C VAL A 262 -16.96 7.81 -13.75
N ILE A 263 -17.69 8.66 -14.47
CA ILE A 263 -19.12 8.87 -14.25
C ILE A 263 -19.86 8.77 -15.58
N ALA A 264 -20.88 7.91 -15.65
CA ALA A 264 -21.73 7.76 -16.81
C ALA A 264 -22.69 8.95 -16.95
N THR A 265 -22.88 9.37 -18.20
CA THR A 265 -23.90 10.33 -18.65
C THR A 265 -24.67 9.75 -19.83
N ASP A 266 -25.75 10.38 -20.25
CA ASP A 266 -26.53 10.01 -21.43
C ASP A 266 -25.76 10.09 -22.75
N LYS A 267 -24.59 10.76 -22.74
CA LYS A 267 -23.73 10.93 -23.93
C LYS A 267 -22.47 10.06 -23.90
N GLY A 268 -22.21 9.35 -22.81
CA GLY A 268 -21.02 8.55 -22.65
C GLY A 268 -20.40 8.69 -21.26
N TRP A 269 -19.09 8.57 -21.17
CA TRP A 269 -18.37 8.57 -19.91
C TRP A 269 -17.59 9.87 -19.69
N ASN A 270 -17.68 10.40 -18.50
CA ASN A 270 -16.84 11.53 -18.06
C ASN A 270 -15.66 10.99 -17.24
N LEU A 271 -14.45 11.46 -17.58
CA LEU A 271 -13.21 11.11 -16.90
C LEU A 271 -12.77 12.25 -15.99
N TYR A 272 -12.68 11.92 -14.70
CA TYR A 272 -12.14 12.80 -13.65
C TYR A 272 -10.83 12.24 -13.14
N VAL A 273 -9.86 13.08 -12.84
CA VAL A 273 -8.54 12.64 -12.37
C VAL A 273 -8.07 13.45 -11.16
N CYS A 274 -7.08 12.93 -10.46
CA CYS A 274 -6.35 13.60 -9.38
C CYS A 274 -7.17 13.88 -8.11
N GLY A 275 -8.25 13.14 -7.85
CA GLY A 275 -8.98 13.19 -6.60
C GLY A 275 -8.25 12.50 -5.45
N ASN A 276 -8.58 12.91 -4.23
CA ASN A 276 -8.07 12.32 -3.01
C ASN A 276 -9.11 12.40 -1.88
N GLY A 277 -9.66 11.27 -1.46
CA GLY A 277 -10.54 11.15 -0.29
C GLY A 277 -9.81 10.91 1.03
N GLY A 278 -8.51 11.24 1.13
CA GLY A 278 -7.69 11.04 2.32
C GLY A 278 -7.66 12.28 3.23
N MET A 279 -6.60 12.37 4.06
CA MET A 279 -6.41 13.43 5.07
C MET A 279 -6.40 14.86 4.48
N LYS A 280 -5.97 15.03 3.24
CA LYS A 280 -6.10 16.28 2.49
C LYS A 280 -7.07 16.04 1.33
N PRO A 281 -8.39 16.17 1.54
CA PRO A 281 -9.36 15.85 0.50
C PRO A 281 -9.25 16.84 -0.67
N ARG A 282 -9.38 16.28 -1.88
CA ARG A 282 -9.42 17.01 -3.14
C ARG A 282 -10.47 16.36 -4.03
N HIS A 283 -11.31 17.17 -4.64
CA HIS A 283 -12.16 16.68 -5.72
C HIS A 283 -11.31 16.38 -6.95
N ALA A 284 -11.62 15.26 -7.62
CA ALA A 284 -11.09 14.98 -8.93
C ALA A 284 -11.62 15.99 -9.94
N GLU A 285 -10.79 16.36 -10.89
CA GLU A 285 -11.11 17.36 -11.90
C GLU A 285 -11.43 16.74 -13.24
N LEU A 286 -12.43 17.27 -13.92
CA LEU A 286 -12.88 16.78 -15.22
C LEU A 286 -11.80 17.03 -16.29
N ILE A 287 -11.28 15.93 -16.85
CA ILE A 287 -10.28 16.02 -17.92
C ILE A 287 -10.90 15.85 -19.31
N ALA A 288 -11.93 15.01 -19.44
CA ALA A 288 -12.66 14.79 -20.69
C ALA A 288 -14.09 14.31 -20.42
N SER A 289 -15.01 14.64 -21.33
CA SER A 289 -16.43 14.27 -21.25
C SER A 289 -16.90 13.53 -22.49
N ASP A 290 -18.06 12.91 -22.39
CA ASP A 290 -18.78 12.28 -23.48
C ASP A 290 -17.96 11.20 -24.23
N LEU A 291 -17.14 10.45 -23.47
CA LEU A 291 -16.20 9.48 -24.02
C LEU A 291 -16.88 8.14 -24.33
N SER A 292 -16.50 7.54 -25.45
CA SER A 292 -16.71 6.10 -25.67
C SER A 292 -15.81 5.29 -24.71
N LYS A 293 -16.16 4.01 -24.48
CA LYS A 293 -15.36 3.12 -23.62
C LYS A 293 -13.90 3.01 -24.09
N ASP A 294 -13.68 2.88 -25.39
CA ASP A 294 -12.32 2.74 -25.95
C ASP A 294 -11.50 4.02 -25.76
N ARG A 295 -12.12 5.18 -26.01
CA ARG A 295 -11.43 6.46 -25.78
C ARG A 295 -11.15 6.71 -24.30
N LEU A 296 -12.06 6.32 -23.42
CA LEU A 296 -11.88 6.38 -21.98
C LEU A 296 -10.66 5.55 -21.54
N LEU A 297 -10.56 4.28 -21.98
CA LEU A 297 -9.43 3.41 -21.68
C LEU A 297 -8.11 4.02 -22.17
N GLN A 298 -8.10 4.50 -23.41
CA GLN A 298 -6.94 5.16 -23.99
C GLN A 298 -6.46 6.36 -23.15
N LEU A 299 -7.37 7.22 -22.74
CA LEU A 299 -7.02 8.38 -21.92
C LEU A 299 -6.57 8.00 -20.52
N ILE A 300 -7.13 6.95 -19.91
CA ILE A 300 -6.68 6.42 -18.63
C ILE A 300 -5.27 5.82 -18.76
N ASP A 301 -4.96 5.08 -19.81
CA ASP A 301 -3.62 4.56 -20.11
C ASP A 301 -2.59 5.69 -20.14
N ARG A 302 -2.87 6.73 -20.91
CA ARG A 302 -2.02 7.91 -21.05
C ARG A 302 -1.83 8.64 -19.72
N PHE A 303 -2.92 8.90 -19.01
CA PHE A 303 -2.89 9.58 -17.71
C PHE A 303 -2.04 8.81 -16.68
N LEU A 304 -2.29 7.50 -16.54
CA LEU A 304 -1.59 6.69 -15.56
C LEU A 304 -0.10 6.57 -15.88
N MET A 305 0.26 6.32 -17.14
CA MET A 305 1.67 6.21 -17.51
C MET A 305 2.38 7.55 -17.44
N PHE A 306 1.75 8.65 -17.81
CA PHE A 306 2.32 9.98 -17.63
C PHE A 306 2.58 10.29 -16.15
N TYR A 307 1.61 9.98 -15.26
CA TYR A 307 1.81 10.10 -13.82
C TYR A 307 2.97 9.21 -13.33
N VAL A 308 3.03 7.95 -13.74
CA VAL A 308 4.09 7.02 -13.31
C VAL A 308 5.47 7.51 -13.73
N ARG A 309 5.57 8.15 -14.91
CA ARG A 309 6.86 8.62 -15.47
C ARG A 309 7.32 9.96 -14.91
N THR A 310 6.39 10.82 -14.48
CA THR A 310 6.71 12.21 -14.15
C THR A 310 6.51 12.58 -12.68
N ALA A 311 5.74 11.78 -11.92
CA ALA A 311 5.54 12.05 -10.51
C ALA A 311 6.77 11.69 -9.67
N ASP A 312 6.96 12.45 -8.61
CA ASP A 312 7.93 12.10 -7.57
C ASP A 312 7.48 10.87 -6.78
N ARG A 313 8.43 10.24 -6.12
CA ARG A 313 8.19 9.05 -5.29
C ARG A 313 7.29 9.38 -4.12
N LEU A 314 6.33 8.48 -3.85
CA LEU A 314 5.31 8.64 -2.81
C LEU A 314 4.39 9.85 -3.04
N GLN A 315 4.47 10.49 -4.19
CA GLN A 315 3.61 11.60 -4.54
C GLN A 315 2.23 11.10 -5.00
N ARG A 316 1.17 11.59 -4.37
CA ARG A 316 -0.20 11.32 -4.80
C ARG A 316 -0.51 12.05 -6.10
N THR A 317 -1.44 11.51 -6.87
CA THR A 317 -1.91 12.15 -8.12
C THR A 317 -2.37 13.60 -7.91
N SER A 318 -3.08 13.87 -6.81
CA SER A 318 -3.54 15.22 -6.47
C SER A 318 -2.38 16.19 -6.20
N THR A 319 -1.36 15.76 -5.45
CA THR A 319 -0.18 16.59 -5.17
C THR A 319 0.70 16.74 -6.40
N TRP A 320 0.85 15.68 -7.20
CA TRP A 320 1.56 15.74 -8.47
C TRP A 320 0.94 16.78 -9.42
N ARG A 321 -0.38 16.75 -9.56
CA ARG A 321 -1.11 17.71 -10.39
C ARG A 321 -0.96 19.15 -9.87
N GLU A 322 -0.97 19.39 -8.55
CA GLU A 322 -0.74 20.71 -7.95
C GLU A 322 0.65 21.26 -8.28
N ASN A 323 1.64 20.39 -8.46
CA ASN A 323 3.03 20.72 -8.76
C ASN A 323 3.32 20.84 -10.26
N LEU A 324 2.39 20.44 -11.14
CA LEU A 324 2.58 20.58 -12.59
C LEU A 324 2.47 22.06 -12.98
N GLU A 325 3.47 22.59 -13.68
CA GLU A 325 3.39 23.89 -14.33
C GLU A 325 2.28 23.86 -15.40
N GLY A 326 1.39 24.81 -15.37
CA GLY A 326 0.17 24.81 -16.20
C GLY A 326 -0.99 23.95 -15.66
N GLY A 327 -0.77 23.20 -14.57
CA GLY A 327 -1.83 22.50 -13.83
C GLY A 327 -2.68 21.55 -14.68
N LEU A 328 -4.02 21.66 -14.51
CA LEU A 328 -4.97 20.79 -15.22
C LEU A 328 -4.99 21.03 -16.74
N ASP A 329 -4.82 22.27 -17.17
CA ASP A 329 -4.87 22.58 -18.61
C ASP A 329 -3.68 21.95 -19.34
N TYR A 330 -2.48 22.03 -18.75
CA TYR A 330 -1.32 21.31 -19.26
C TYR A 330 -1.56 19.78 -19.28
N LEU A 331 -2.14 19.24 -18.22
CA LEU A 331 -2.43 17.80 -18.16
C LEU A 331 -3.43 17.38 -19.25
N LYS A 332 -4.44 18.21 -19.53
CA LYS A 332 -5.37 18.00 -20.65
C LYS A 332 -4.65 18.03 -21.99
N ASP A 333 -3.80 19.01 -22.19
CA ASP A 333 -3.05 19.14 -23.45
C ASP A 333 -2.18 17.92 -23.73
N VAL A 334 -1.49 17.41 -22.71
CA VAL A 334 -0.63 16.22 -22.88
C VAL A 334 -1.44 14.94 -23.04
N VAL A 335 -2.44 14.70 -22.19
CA VAL A 335 -3.17 13.41 -22.15
C VAL A 335 -4.25 13.34 -23.23
N VAL A 336 -5.05 14.40 -23.38
CA VAL A 336 -6.22 14.40 -24.28
C VAL A 336 -5.83 14.82 -25.69
N ASN A 337 -5.09 15.94 -25.81
CA ASN A 337 -4.73 16.55 -27.09
C ASN A 337 -3.39 16.00 -27.65
N ASP A 338 -2.63 15.25 -26.86
CA ASP A 338 -1.34 14.68 -27.25
C ASP A 338 -0.34 15.74 -27.73
N SER A 339 -0.31 16.89 -27.07
CA SER A 339 0.50 18.05 -27.49
C SER A 339 2.00 17.78 -27.54
N LEU A 340 2.50 16.78 -26.81
CA LEU A 340 3.89 16.36 -26.82
C LEU A 340 4.16 15.17 -27.76
N GLY A 341 3.13 14.60 -28.42
CA GLY A 341 3.26 13.43 -29.27
C GLY A 341 3.66 12.15 -28.53
N LEU A 342 3.36 12.05 -27.23
CA LEU A 342 3.75 10.92 -26.37
C LEU A 342 2.65 9.85 -26.24
N GLY A 343 1.45 10.09 -26.78
CA GLY A 343 0.28 9.25 -26.56
C GLY A 343 0.50 7.80 -26.91
N ALA A 344 1.03 7.53 -28.09
CA ALA A 344 1.30 6.16 -28.55
C ALA A 344 2.34 5.43 -27.69
N GLU A 345 3.37 6.14 -27.21
CA GLU A 345 4.39 5.56 -26.34
C GLU A 345 3.82 5.23 -24.96
N LEU A 346 3.02 6.12 -24.38
CA LEU A 346 2.37 5.90 -23.08
C LEU A 346 1.41 4.70 -23.13
N GLU A 347 0.64 4.59 -24.22
CA GLU A 347 -0.25 3.45 -24.45
C GLU A 347 0.52 2.14 -24.61
N ALA A 348 1.61 2.13 -25.38
CA ALA A 348 2.47 0.96 -25.54
C ALA A 348 3.12 0.52 -24.21
N GLN A 349 3.56 1.45 -23.39
CA GLN A 349 4.10 1.16 -22.06
C GLN A 349 3.04 0.57 -21.14
N MET A 350 1.81 1.08 -21.16
CA MET A 350 0.72 0.48 -20.39
C MET A 350 0.38 -0.92 -20.93
N GLN A 351 0.34 -1.11 -22.22
CA GLN A 351 0.07 -2.42 -22.82
C GLN A 351 1.12 -3.45 -22.38
N HIS A 352 2.40 -3.05 -22.34
CA HIS A 352 3.46 -3.92 -21.80
C HIS A 352 3.19 -4.36 -20.36
N VAL A 353 2.73 -3.46 -19.48
CA VAL A 353 2.34 -3.80 -18.10
C VAL A 353 1.19 -4.81 -18.08
N VAL A 354 0.21 -4.64 -18.98
CA VAL A 354 -0.93 -5.56 -19.10
C VAL A 354 -0.48 -6.96 -19.56
N ASP A 355 0.35 -7.01 -20.59
CA ASP A 355 0.80 -8.26 -21.23
C ASP A 355 1.76 -9.06 -20.35
N THR A 356 2.51 -8.39 -19.47
CA THR A 356 3.50 -9.01 -18.58
C THR A 356 2.97 -9.29 -17.17
N TYR A 357 1.70 -9.04 -16.91
CA TYR A 357 1.12 -9.28 -15.60
C TYR A 357 1.18 -10.75 -15.18
N GLN A 358 1.63 -10.97 -13.96
CA GLN A 358 1.55 -12.25 -13.26
C GLN A 358 1.04 -12.04 -11.83
N CYS A 359 0.15 -12.93 -11.38
CA CYS A 359 -0.30 -12.90 -9.99
C CYS A 359 0.86 -13.28 -9.05
N GLU A 360 1.25 -12.35 -8.19
CA GLU A 360 2.38 -12.53 -7.26
C GLU A 360 2.13 -13.67 -6.25
N TRP A 361 0.89 -13.87 -5.81
CA TRP A 361 0.54 -15.02 -4.97
C TRP A 361 0.79 -16.34 -5.69
N LYS A 362 0.37 -16.44 -6.96
CA LYS A 362 0.60 -17.63 -7.77
C LYS A 362 2.11 -17.90 -7.93
N THR A 363 2.88 -16.87 -8.23
CA THR A 363 4.34 -16.97 -8.29
C THR A 363 4.93 -17.44 -6.96
N ALA A 364 4.47 -16.88 -5.84
CA ALA A 364 4.98 -17.23 -4.52
C ALA A 364 4.70 -18.69 -4.12
N VAL A 365 3.51 -19.21 -4.45
CA VAL A 365 3.17 -20.61 -4.09
C VAL A 365 3.79 -21.63 -5.02
N THR A 366 4.06 -21.29 -6.28
CA THR A 366 4.61 -22.19 -7.30
C THR A 366 6.14 -22.19 -7.37
N THR A 367 6.82 -21.19 -6.78
CA THR A 367 8.27 -21.03 -6.81
C THR A 367 8.86 -21.41 -5.44
N PRO A 368 9.56 -22.53 -5.29
CA PRO A 368 10.06 -23.01 -3.99
C PRO A 368 10.94 -21.98 -3.26
N GLU A 369 11.83 -21.29 -3.99
CA GLU A 369 12.75 -20.28 -3.46
C GLU A 369 12.00 -19.08 -2.89
N VAL A 370 10.88 -18.70 -3.52
CA VAL A 370 10.01 -17.62 -3.04
C VAL A 370 9.22 -18.09 -1.82
N ARG A 371 8.69 -19.32 -1.87
CA ARG A 371 7.90 -19.90 -0.78
C ARG A 371 8.67 -20.01 0.53
N GLN A 372 9.98 -20.31 0.47
CA GLN A 372 10.83 -20.46 1.65
C GLN A 372 10.95 -19.21 2.52
N ARG A 373 10.65 -18.01 1.99
CA ARG A 373 10.70 -16.77 2.77
C ARG A 373 9.54 -16.64 3.79
N PHE A 374 8.45 -17.38 3.60
CA PHE A 374 7.25 -17.29 4.45
C PHE A 374 7.41 -18.12 5.72
N ARG A 375 8.25 -17.65 6.62
CA ARG A 375 8.47 -18.22 7.95
C ARG A 375 8.72 -17.10 8.97
N SER A 376 8.34 -17.33 10.22
CA SER A 376 8.52 -16.36 11.30
C SER A 376 10.00 -16.17 11.64
N PHE A 377 10.79 -17.26 11.63
CA PHE A 377 12.21 -17.25 11.99
C PHE A 377 13.05 -17.97 10.93
N ILE A 378 14.25 -17.46 10.67
CA ILE A 378 15.18 -18.06 9.68
C ILE A 378 15.68 -19.44 10.14
N ASN A 379 15.84 -19.61 11.43
CA ASN A 379 16.48 -20.78 12.07
C ASN A 379 15.49 -21.69 12.83
N SER A 380 14.18 -21.44 12.70
CA SER A 380 13.15 -22.24 13.38
C SER A 380 11.90 -22.31 12.52
N ASP A 381 11.25 -23.47 12.50
CA ASP A 381 9.94 -23.64 11.87
C ASP A 381 8.77 -23.40 12.85
N GLN A 382 9.07 -22.99 14.07
CA GLN A 382 8.05 -22.67 15.06
C GLN A 382 7.38 -21.32 14.70
N PRO A 383 6.06 -21.21 14.90
CA PRO A 383 5.35 -19.96 14.73
C PRO A 383 5.78 -18.95 15.80
N ASP A 384 5.55 -17.66 15.53
CA ASP A 384 5.80 -16.61 16.53
C ASP A 384 4.75 -16.65 17.65
N GLU A 385 5.16 -17.08 18.85
CA GLU A 385 4.29 -17.19 20.02
C GLU A 385 3.79 -15.84 20.54
N HIS A 386 4.42 -14.72 20.15
CA HIS A 386 3.99 -13.37 20.56
C HIS A 386 2.75 -12.89 19.79
N ILE A 387 2.37 -13.57 18.70
CA ILE A 387 1.13 -13.29 17.97
C ILE A 387 -0.02 -14.03 18.66
N VAL A 388 -0.70 -13.35 19.57
CA VAL A 388 -1.79 -13.89 20.39
C VAL A 388 -3.10 -13.21 20.04
N PHE A 389 -4.17 -14.00 19.88
CA PHE A 389 -5.51 -13.52 19.59
C PHE A 389 -6.47 -13.87 20.72
N VAL A 390 -7.45 -13.01 20.91
CA VAL A 390 -8.59 -13.22 21.81
C VAL A 390 -9.91 -13.08 21.04
N GLN A 391 -10.98 -13.66 21.57
CA GLN A 391 -12.30 -13.57 20.94
C GLN A 391 -13.01 -12.28 21.35
N GLU A 392 -13.58 -11.58 20.37
CA GLU A 392 -14.42 -10.41 20.58
C GLU A 392 -15.47 -10.32 19.45
N ARG A 393 -16.74 -10.15 19.80
CA ARG A 393 -17.87 -10.08 18.85
C ARG A 393 -17.93 -11.26 17.87
N GLY A 394 -17.58 -12.48 18.34
CA GLY A 394 -17.62 -13.70 17.53
C GLY A 394 -16.47 -13.81 16.50
N GLN A 395 -15.45 -12.96 16.60
CA GLN A 395 -14.26 -13.00 15.76
C GLN A 395 -13.01 -12.78 16.60
N ILE A 396 -11.83 -13.06 16.02
CA ILE A 396 -10.56 -12.81 16.68
C ILE A 396 -10.17 -11.32 16.63
N ARG A 397 -9.41 -10.89 17.61
CA ARG A 397 -8.59 -9.67 17.55
C ARG A 397 -7.23 -9.91 18.22
N PRO A 398 -6.22 -9.08 17.91
CA PRO A 398 -4.96 -9.12 18.65
C PRO A 398 -5.19 -8.89 20.15
N ALA A 399 -4.51 -9.70 20.97
CA ALA A 399 -4.52 -9.53 22.42
C ALA A 399 -3.85 -8.20 22.82
N ARG A 400 -4.41 -7.52 23.80
CA ARG A 400 -3.78 -6.36 24.44
C ARG A 400 -2.64 -6.82 25.36
N SER A 401 -1.80 -5.90 25.80
CA SER A 401 -0.63 -6.24 26.63
C SER A 401 -1.01 -7.00 27.90
N GLU A 402 -2.10 -6.59 28.55
CA GLU A 402 -2.60 -7.21 29.78
C GLU A 402 -3.13 -8.64 29.54
N GLU A 403 -3.77 -8.87 28.39
CA GLU A 403 -4.36 -10.15 28.01
C GLU A 403 -3.30 -11.19 27.56
N ARG A 404 -2.12 -10.74 27.15
CA ARG A 404 -1.01 -11.62 26.72
C ARG A 404 -0.38 -12.37 27.87
N SER A 405 -0.31 -11.74 29.04
CA SER A 405 0.25 -12.36 30.26
C SER A 405 -0.61 -13.50 30.79
N GLU A 406 -1.92 -13.48 30.53
CA GLU A 406 -2.85 -14.54 30.92
C GLU A 406 -2.86 -15.72 29.93
N ALA A 407 -2.54 -15.49 28.67
CA ALA A 407 -2.57 -16.50 27.62
C ALA A 407 -1.25 -17.30 27.51
N LEU A 408 -0.18 -16.85 28.16
CA LEU A 408 1.15 -17.49 28.17
C LEU A 408 1.40 -18.28 29.46
N VAL A 409 0.43 -18.34 30.40
CA VAL A 409 0.39 -19.15 31.62
C VAL A 409 -0.58 -20.32 31.42
#